data_4f206e9d01529dec53cdc93a9fa584fb
#
_entry.id   4f206e9d01529dec53cdc93a9fa584fb
#
_cell.length_a   1.000
_cell.length_b   1.000
_cell.length_c   1.000
_cell.angle_alpha   90.00
_cell.angle_beta   90.00
_cell.angle_gamma   90.00
#
_symmetry.space_group_name_H-M   'P 1'
#
loop_
_entity.id
_entity.type
_entity.pdbx_description
1 polymer ?
#
loop_
_entity_poly.entity_id
_entity_poly.type
_entity_poly.pdbx_seq_one_letter_code
_entity_poly.pdbx_strand_id
1 'polypeptide(L)'
;MVPYMATWDDVHRLATGLPRTVEGASREGRLDWSVQGKTFAWERPLRRGDLEALGDTAPEGPILAARVPDLGAKEALLADEGDWYFTTPHFDGYPAIHTRLDRIPVPELEELLVEAWLSRAPKRLAADYLDASR
;
A
#
# COMPACT_ATOMS: atom_id res chain seq x y z
N MET A 1 9.03 8.33 -23.94
CA MET A 1 9.38 8.58 -22.53
C MET A 1 8.74 7.53 -21.65
N VAL A 2 9.52 6.92 -20.80
CA VAL A 2 9.01 5.89 -19.90
C VAL A 2 8.16 6.55 -18.81
N PRO A 3 6.90 6.11 -18.60
CA PRO A 3 6.10 6.65 -17.52
C PRO A 3 6.78 6.35 -16.19
N TYR A 4 6.62 7.26 -15.24
CA TYR A 4 7.15 7.10 -13.92
C TYR A 4 6.37 6.03 -13.18
N MET A 5 6.80 4.78 -13.34
CA MET A 5 6.28 3.68 -12.56
C MET A 5 7.03 3.58 -11.26
N ALA A 6 6.34 3.23 -10.19
CA ALA A 6 6.93 3.17 -8.87
C ALA A 6 7.86 1.97 -8.72
N THR A 7 8.82 2.11 -7.80
CA THR A 7 9.76 1.06 -7.43
C THR A 7 9.77 0.93 -5.91
N TRP A 8 10.43 -0.11 -5.41
CA TRP A 8 10.61 -0.25 -3.94
C TRP A 8 11.40 0.92 -3.36
N ASP A 9 12.32 1.53 -4.12
CA ASP A 9 13.03 2.72 -3.66
C ASP A 9 12.08 3.89 -3.45
N ASP A 10 11.08 4.03 -4.32
CA ASP A 10 10.04 5.04 -4.15
C ASP A 10 9.21 4.79 -2.90
N VAL A 11 8.82 3.53 -2.65
CA VAL A 11 8.07 3.16 -1.45
C VAL A 11 8.90 3.50 -0.20
N HIS A 12 10.17 3.11 -0.19
CA HIS A 12 11.08 3.40 0.91
C HIS A 12 11.14 4.91 1.20
N ARG A 13 11.40 5.70 0.18
CA ARG A 13 11.54 7.15 0.29
C ARG A 13 10.24 7.81 0.79
N LEU A 14 9.12 7.45 0.20
CA LEU A 14 7.84 8.07 0.53
C LEU A 14 7.35 7.63 1.92
N ALA A 15 7.46 6.34 2.23
CA ALA A 15 6.99 5.83 3.52
C ALA A 15 7.86 6.32 4.68
N THR A 16 9.18 6.25 4.53
CA THR A 16 10.08 6.69 5.61
C THR A 16 10.09 8.21 5.79
N GLY A 17 9.59 8.94 4.81
CA GLY A 17 9.38 10.40 4.94
C GLY A 17 8.19 10.76 5.82
N LEU A 18 7.30 9.80 6.12
CA LEU A 18 6.16 10.04 7.00
C LEU A 18 6.59 9.95 8.47
N PRO A 19 6.01 10.78 9.36
CA PRO A 19 6.46 10.86 10.76
C PRO A 19 6.42 9.50 11.47
N ARG A 20 7.47 9.22 12.23
CA ARG A 20 7.61 8.04 13.08
C ARG A 20 7.42 6.71 12.35
N THR A 21 7.68 6.68 11.07
CA THR A 21 7.60 5.45 10.28
C THR A 21 8.88 4.64 10.45
N VAL A 22 8.71 3.36 10.71
CA VAL A 22 9.79 2.40 10.83
C VAL A 22 9.69 1.41 9.68
N GLU A 23 10.80 1.22 8.95
CA GLU A 23 10.90 0.20 7.94
C GLU A 23 11.48 -1.05 8.58
N GLY A 24 10.80 -2.18 8.38
CA GLY A 24 11.24 -3.46 8.91
C GLY A 24 11.37 -4.50 7.79
N ALA A 25 11.82 -5.67 8.15
CA ALA A 25 11.90 -6.79 7.22
C ALA A 25 11.52 -8.08 7.94
N SER A 26 10.77 -8.94 7.23
CA SER A 26 10.43 -10.26 7.74
C SER A 26 11.65 -11.19 7.66
N ARG A 27 11.49 -12.42 8.19
CA ARG A 27 12.54 -13.45 8.11
C ARG A 27 12.93 -13.78 6.67
N GLU A 28 11.98 -13.64 5.74
CA GLU A 28 12.21 -13.87 4.32
C GLU A 28 12.76 -12.64 3.60
N GLY A 29 13.07 -11.58 4.34
CA GLY A 29 13.60 -10.35 3.76
C GLY A 29 12.56 -9.45 3.12
N ARG A 30 11.28 -9.69 3.35
CA ARG A 30 10.20 -8.85 2.82
C ARG A 30 10.02 -7.61 3.65
N LEU A 31 9.88 -6.48 2.98
CA LEU A 31 9.80 -5.19 3.64
C LEU A 31 8.41 -4.89 4.19
N ASP A 32 8.37 -4.17 5.29
CA ASP A 32 7.14 -3.61 5.83
C ASP A 32 7.40 -2.22 6.43
N TRP A 33 6.33 -1.45 6.57
CA TRP A 33 6.39 -0.10 7.11
C TRP A 33 5.30 0.05 8.16
N SER A 34 5.70 0.58 9.32
CA SER A 34 4.79 0.72 10.46
C SER A 34 4.92 2.09 11.12
N VAL A 35 3.86 2.49 11.82
CA VAL A 35 3.83 3.69 12.63
C VAL A 35 3.32 3.32 14.02
N GLN A 36 4.08 3.61 15.04
CA GLN A 36 3.75 3.30 16.43
C GLN A 36 3.35 1.82 16.61
N GLY A 37 4.11 0.93 15.99
CA GLY A 37 3.89 -0.52 16.11
C GLY A 37 2.77 -1.07 15.22
N LYS A 38 2.11 -0.25 14.40
CA LYS A 38 1.03 -0.69 13.51
C LYS A 38 1.48 -0.64 12.07
N THR A 39 1.51 -1.79 11.41
CA THR A 39 1.89 -1.89 10.01
C THR A 39 0.84 -1.25 9.12
N PHE A 40 1.27 -0.36 8.22
CA PHE A 40 0.36 0.29 7.29
C PHE A 40 0.61 -0.08 5.82
N ALA A 41 1.78 -0.62 5.50
CA ALA A 41 2.10 -1.08 4.15
C ALA A 41 3.14 -2.20 4.24
N TRP A 42 3.08 -3.14 3.31
CA TRP A 42 4.03 -4.24 3.30
C TRP A 42 4.16 -4.85 1.91
N GLU A 43 5.29 -5.47 1.67
CA GLU A 43 5.55 -6.25 0.47
C GLU A 43 4.74 -7.54 0.56
N ARG A 44 3.85 -7.77 -0.42
CA ARG A 44 2.90 -8.89 -0.37
C ARG A 44 3.02 -9.77 -1.62
N PRO A 45 3.89 -10.77 -1.59
CA PRO A 45 3.95 -11.71 -2.70
C PRO A 45 2.67 -12.53 -2.76
N LEU A 46 2.27 -12.88 -3.96
CA LEU A 46 1.08 -13.72 -4.15
C LEU A 46 1.40 -15.16 -3.74
N ARG A 47 0.44 -15.76 -3.06
CA ARG A 47 0.51 -17.15 -2.66
C ARG A 47 -0.27 -18.00 -3.67
N ARG A 48 -0.13 -19.31 -3.56
CA ARG A 48 -0.78 -20.24 -4.47
C ARG A 48 -2.29 -20.01 -4.60
N GLY A 49 -2.99 -19.82 -3.47
CA GLY A 49 -4.42 -19.54 -3.49
C GLY A 49 -4.77 -18.25 -4.21
N ASP A 50 -3.92 -17.23 -4.07
CA ASP A 50 -4.09 -15.95 -4.78
C ASP A 50 -3.95 -16.15 -6.29
N LEU A 51 -2.93 -16.92 -6.70
CA LEU A 51 -2.69 -17.21 -8.11
C LEU A 51 -3.84 -17.97 -8.73
N GLU A 52 -4.40 -18.95 -8.02
CA GLU A 52 -5.57 -19.71 -8.47
C GLU A 52 -6.79 -18.81 -8.64
N ALA A 53 -7.01 -17.89 -7.68
CA ALA A 53 -8.14 -16.97 -7.73
C ALA A 53 -8.04 -15.95 -8.85
N LEU A 54 -6.83 -15.44 -9.10
CA LEU A 54 -6.60 -14.40 -10.11
C LEU A 54 -6.42 -14.97 -11.52
N GLY A 55 -5.96 -16.21 -11.62
CA GLY A 55 -5.74 -16.85 -12.91
C GLY A 55 -4.82 -16.05 -13.82
N ASP A 56 -5.26 -15.82 -15.05
CA ASP A 56 -4.47 -15.07 -16.04
C ASP A 56 -4.29 -13.59 -15.69
N THR A 57 -5.09 -13.07 -14.75
CA THR A 57 -4.98 -11.67 -14.33
C THR A 57 -3.94 -11.46 -13.23
N ALA A 58 -3.30 -12.53 -12.74
CA ALA A 58 -2.31 -12.42 -11.69
C ALA A 58 -1.10 -11.61 -12.16
N PRO A 59 -0.69 -10.56 -11.41
CA PRO A 59 0.48 -9.79 -11.79
C PRO A 59 1.77 -10.60 -11.59
N GLU A 60 2.73 -10.39 -12.46
CA GLU A 60 4.03 -11.04 -12.37
C GLU A 60 5.06 -10.17 -11.63
N GLY A 61 4.79 -8.87 -11.50
CA GLY A 61 5.68 -7.92 -10.87
C GLY A 61 5.50 -7.80 -9.36
N PRO A 62 6.17 -6.83 -8.74
CA PRO A 62 6.11 -6.62 -7.30
C PRO A 62 4.74 -6.10 -6.87
N ILE A 63 4.30 -6.53 -5.68
CA ILE A 63 3.00 -6.14 -5.14
C ILE A 63 3.19 -5.53 -3.77
N LEU A 64 2.62 -4.33 -3.59
CA LEU A 64 2.55 -3.64 -2.32
C LEU A 64 1.14 -3.77 -1.77
N ALA A 65 1.00 -4.18 -0.51
CA ALA A 65 -0.27 -4.10 0.20
C ALA A 65 -0.26 -2.86 1.08
N ALA A 66 -1.38 -2.18 1.17
CA ALA A 66 -1.50 -0.98 1.99
C ALA A 66 -2.85 -0.95 2.69
N ARG A 67 -2.86 -0.48 3.94
CA ARG A 67 -4.09 -0.31 4.71
C ARG A 67 -4.90 0.84 4.14
N VAL A 68 -6.22 0.71 4.25
CA VAL A 68 -7.14 1.77 3.91
C VAL A 68 -8.04 2.04 5.11
N PRO A 69 -8.69 3.23 5.21
CA PRO A 69 -9.49 3.58 6.37
C PRO A 69 -10.66 2.64 6.64
N ASP A 70 -11.32 2.18 5.57
CA ASP A 70 -12.51 1.33 5.69
C ASP A 70 -12.77 0.60 4.38
N LEU A 71 -13.80 -0.24 4.37
CA LEU A 71 -14.16 -1.01 3.18
C LEU A 71 -14.71 -0.15 2.04
N GLY A 72 -15.34 0.98 2.38
CA GLY A 72 -15.81 1.93 1.36
C GLY A 72 -14.65 2.55 0.58
N ALA A 73 -13.58 2.92 1.27
CA ALA A 73 -12.36 3.41 0.63
C ALA A 73 -11.74 2.34 -0.27
N LYS A 74 -11.74 1.08 0.19
CA LYS A 74 -11.26 -0.05 -0.60
C LYS A 74 -12.05 -0.20 -1.89
N GLU A 75 -13.38 -0.17 -1.80
CA GLU A 75 -14.25 -0.26 -2.98
C GLU A 75 -13.99 0.87 -3.97
N ALA A 76 -13.79 2.09 -3.47
CA ALA A 76 -13.52 3.24 -4.32
C ALA A 76 -12.22 3.07 -5.11
N LEU A 77 -11.17 2.54 -4.47
CA LEU A 77 -9.91 2.28 -5.16
C LEU A 77 -10.05 1.17 -6.20
N LEU A 78 -10.79 0.11 -5.88
CA LEU A 78 -11.02 -0.99 -6.82
C LEU A 78 -11.86 -0.56 -8.02
N ALA A 79 -12.71 0.45 -7.85
CA ALA A 79 -13.54 1.00 -8.93
C ALA A 79 -12.79 2.04 -9.79
N ASP A 80 -11.60 2.46 -9.36
CA ASP A 80 -10.80 3.42 -10.10
C ASP A 80 -10.41 2.85 -11.47
N GLU A 81 -10.35 3.71 -12.47
CA GLU A 81 -10.04 3.30 -13.85
C GLU A 81 -8.59 2.82 -14.01
N GLY A 82 -7.71 3.13 -13.08
CA GLY A 82 -6.34 2.64 -13.10
C GLY A 82 -6.31 1.12 -12.93
N ASP A 83 -5.38 0.46 -13.59
CA ASP A 83 -5.27 -1.00 -13.56
C ASP A 83 -4.28 -1.51 -12.51
N TRP A 84 -3.92 -0.68 -11.55
CA TRP A 84 -2.91 -1.03 -10.55
C TRP A 84 -3.47 -1.55 -9.23
N TYR A 85 -4.75 -1.31 -8.92
CA TYR A 85 -5.35 -1.83 -7.68
C TYR A 85 -6.09 -3.13 -7.90
N PHE A 86 -5.98 -4.03 -6.94
CA PHE A 86 -6.73 -5.29 -6.95
C PHE A 86 -6.84 -5.85 -5.54
N THR A 87 -7.58 -6.93 -5.39
CA THR A 87 -7.70 -7.64 -4.12
C THR A 87 -7.75 -9.14 -4.37
N THR A 88 -7.62 -9.93 -3.31
CA THR A 88 -7.71 -11.38 -3.38
C THR A 88 -8.76 -11.88 -2.39
N PRO A 89 -9.29 -13.10 -2.55
CA PRO A 89 -10.28 -13.62 -1.60
C PRO A 89 -9.80 -13.67 -0.17
N HIS A 90 -8.50 -13.88 0.05
CA HIS A 90 -7.93 -13.88 1.39
C HIS A 90 -8.14 -12.53 2.10
N PHE A 91 -8.24 -11.45 1.34
CA PHE A 91 -8.41 -10.09 1.87
C PHE A 91 -9.86 -9.58 1.81
N ASP A 92 -10.82 -10.45 1.48
CA ASP A 92 -12.24 -10.04 1.48
C ASP A 92 -12.64 -9.59 2.89
N GLY A 93 -13.29 -8.43 2.96
CA GLY A 93 -13.72 -7.85 4.24
C GLY A 93 -12.59 -7.24 5.07
N TYR A 94 -11.36 -7.24 4.56
CA TYR A 94 -10.21 -6.68 5.26
C TYR A 94 -9.86 -5.32 4.64
N PRO A 95 -9.67 -4.26 5.45
CA PRO A 95 -9.42 -2.91 4.92
C PRO A 95 -7.96 -2.71 4.47
N ALA A 96 -7.59 -3.41 3.43
CA ALA A 96 -6.30 -3.26 2.76
C ALA A 96 -6.47 -3.52 1.28
N ILE A 97 -5.61 -2.92 0.48
CA ILE A 97 -5.62 -3.02 -0.97
C ILE A 97 -4.30 -3.58 -1.46
N HIS A 98 -4.33 -4.33 -2.56
CA HIS A 98 -3.12 -4.75 -3.27
C HIS A 98 -2.86 -3.79 -4.41
N THR A 99 -1.58 -3.51 -4.66
CA THR A 99 -1.16 -2.56 -5.68
C THR A 99 -0.06 -3.16 -6.53
N ARG A 100 -0.26 -3.11 -7.85
CA ARG A 100 0.79 -3.46 -8.80
C ARG A 100 1.80 -2.33 -8.81
N LEU A 101 2.92 -2.54 -8.13
CA LEU A 101 3.91 -1.48 -7.93
C LEU A 101 4.50 -1.00 -9.26
N ASP A 102 4.67 -1.91 -10.21
CA ASP A 102 5.21 -1.58 -11.53
C ASP A 102 4.20 -0.89 -12.46
N ARG A 103 3.00 -0.59 -11.98
CA ARG A 103 1.96 0.09 -12.74
C ARG A 103 1.49 1.39 -12.14
N ILE A 104 1.60 1.54 -10.82
CA ILE A 104 1.10 2.73 -10.15
C ILE A 104 2.03 3.93 -10.39
N PRO A 105 1.48 5.10 -10.77
CA PRO A 105 2.28 6.31 -10.86
C PRO A 105 2.77 6.76 -9.48
N VAL A 106 3.96 7.35 -9.42
CA VAL A 106 4.55 7.80 -8.15
C VAL A 106 3.62 8.75 -7.37
N PRO A 107 2.98 9.77 -8.00
CA PRO A 107 2.06 10.63 -7.25
C PRO A 107 0.89 9.88 -6.62
N GLU A 108 0.37 8.87 -7.30
CA GLU A 108 -0.71 8.03 -6.78
C GLU A 108 -0.22 7.16 -5.62
N LEU A 109 1.00 6.63 -5.74
CA LEU A 109 1.64 5.87 -4.68
C LEU A 109 1.82 6.72 -3.41
N GLU A 110 2.22 7.98 -3.58
CA GLU A 110 2.36 8.91 -2.46
C GLU A 110 1.04 9.09 -1.72
N GLU A 111 -0.05 9.33 -2.45
CA GLU A 111 -1.38 9.46 -1.86
C GLU A 111 -1.79 8.18 -1.13
N LEU A 112 -1.55 7.03 -1.73
CA LEU A 112 -1.87 5.73 -1.13
C LEU A 112 -1.14 5.55 0.20
N LEU A 113 0.16 5.82 0.23
CA LEU A 113 0.97 5.66 1.44
C LEU A 113 0.56 6.64 2.55
N VAL A 114 0.24 7.89 2.19
CA VAL A 114 -0.25 8.88 3.15
C VAL A 114 -1.56 8.41 3.78
N GLU A 115 -2.51 7.98 2.96
CA GLU A 115 -3.80 7.48 3.45
C GLU A 115 -3.63 6.23 4.33
N ALA A 116 -2.74 5.33 3.93
CA ALA A 116 -2.44 4.14 4.72
C ALA A 116 -1.86 4.52 6.08
N TRP A 117 -0.90 5.44 6.10
CA TRP A 117 -0.29 5.94 7.33
C TRP A 117 -1.35 6.61 8.22
N LEU A 118 -2.18 7.48 7.64
CA LEU A 118 -3.26 8.16 8.40
C LEU A 118 -4.22 7.17 9.02
N SER A 119 -4.50 6.05 8.34
CA SER A 119 -5.43 5.03 8.85
C SER A 119 -4.88 4.28 10.07
N ARG A 120 -3.56 4.29 10.29
CA ARG A 120 -2.91 3.55 11.37
C ARG A 120 -2.25 4.44 12.42
N ALA A 121 -1.92 5.68 12.08
CA ALA A 121 -1.28 6.61 13.01
C ALA A 121 -2.21 6.97 14.17
N PRO A 122 -1.66 7.17 15.39
CA PRO A 122 -2.47 7.70 16.49
C PRO A 122 -3.13 9.01 16.11
N LYS A 123 -4.32 9.26 16.60
CA LYS A 123 -5.12 10.44 16.22
C LYS A 123 -4.35 11.76 16.34
N ARG A 124 -3.61 11.93 17.41
CA ARG A 124 -2.85 13.16 17.64
C ARG A 124 -1.74 13.33 16.59
N LEU A 125 -1.01 12.26 16.32
CA LEU A 125 0.05 12.29 15.34
C LEU A 125 -0.52 12.58 13.94
N ALA A 126 -1.64 11.96 13.59
CA ALA A 126 -2.33 12.21 12.33
C ALA A 126 -2.78 13.67 12.23
N ALA A 127 -3.36 14.22 13.29
CA ALA A 127 -3.80 15.62 13.32
C ALA A 127 -2.63 16.58 13.15
N ASP A 128 -1.53 16.32 13.85
CA ASP A 128 -0.32 17.15 13.73
C ASP A 128 0.23 17.13 12.30
N TYR A 129 0.24 15.98 11.67
CA TYR A 129 0.69 15.84 10.29
C TYR A 129 -0.20 16.64 9.34
N LEU A 130 -1.51 16.54 9.48
CA LEU A 130 -2.46 17.26 8.64
C LEU A 130 -2.34 18.77 8.84
N ASP A 131 -2.14 19.23 10.06
CA ASP A 131 -1.95 20.66 10.35
C ASP A 131 -0.66 21.18 9.72
N ALA A 132 0.41 20.43 9.79
CA ALA A 132 1.69 20.82 9.21
C ALA A 132 1.65 20.83 7.68
N SER A 133 0.72 20.08 7.08
CA SER A 133 0.60 19.95 5.61
C SER A 133 -0.32 21.02 4.98
N ARG A 134 -0.92 21.89 5.77
CA ARG A 134 -1.80 22.96 5.27
C ARG A 134 -1.03 24.15 4.74
#